data_27d59bdb13abd880cef3a09285e0f38a
#
_entry.id   27d59bdb13abd880cef3a09285e0f38a
#
_cell.length_a   1.000
_cell.length_b   1.000
_cell.length_c   1.000
_cell.angle_alpha   90.00
_cell.angle_beta   90.00
_cell.angle_gamma   90.00
#
_symmetry.space_group_name_H-M   'P 1'
#
loop_
_entity.id
_entity.type
_entity.pdbx_description
1 polymer ?
#
loop_
_entity_poly.entity_id
_entity_poly.type
_entity_poly.pdbx_seq_one_letter_code
_entity_poly.pdbx_strand_id
1 'polypeptide(L)'
;MSAYYIIGRDRRRYYYNNGTRISREEGERLNATRRTTPDRNRVIRNRPLKPCKPHQYRHPVTNRCRNRENNPNRVVITPSNSPVRRGNCIDRSKMKLKGLQRKVVRHMNNHRSLLVIHGTGCGKTLTAITASQCYLDRYPRRSVVFVGPTSLISNFKKEMKTYGVRNPEKYELYSYDAVLNKTKKNRPLRLNNKMLIVDEVHNMRNVKSMKTKEVMRLAFESQKCLLLSATPFVNYIRDFMPLINMLHGRMVLGTPTQLKDGEVEQTIPTNDLTADNMNTLRTLLQGKIDYVARTDGPEFPRRIEHNMDVPMTMDYYRRYERLLEGDDILEMIFRNPRKFWNGYRRAVNVAGGEYFSRKIEASVPIIKRGKNVIYTNWLKYGVEPITTVLEYENISYRVFSGSVSKKQREKIIKDFNNDQFQTLIITKAGGEGLDLKGVNSIIVMEPPWNDAGLQQIVGRVIRCNSHVHLPPSRRKVDIYFMRLTHPTRLNPEGAVVSGDVKLYQLIDQKRNKNNVIKQLLQQISI
;
A
#
# COMPACT_ATOMS: atom_id res chain seq x y z
N MET A 1 4.49 -49.80 -0.67
CA MET A 1 4.75 -49.08 0.59
C MET A 1 5.31 -47.70 0.24
N SER A 2 4.73 -46.64 0.72
CA SER A 2 5.14 -45.26 0.34
C SER A 2 5.76 -44.55 1.54
N ALA A 3 7.08 -44.42 1.53
CA ALA A 3 7.76 -43.54 2.47
C ALA A 3 7.57 -42.05 2.05
N TYR A 4 7.30 -41.19 2.99
CA TYR A 4 7.26 -39.75 2.81
C TYR A 4 8.07 -39.06 3.91
N TYR A 5 8.41 -37.78 3.71
CA TYR A 5 9.08 -37.02 4.76
C TYR A 5 8.35 -35.74 5.09
N ILE A 6 8.48 -35.33 6.34
CA ILE A 6 8.00 -34.05 6.84
C ILE A 6 9.21 -33.21 7.24
N ILE A 7 9.21 -31.92 6.92
CA ILE A 7 10.22 -30.96 7.38
C ILE A 7 9.76 -30.39 8.72
N GLY A 8 10.50 -30.71 9.79
CA GLY A 8 10.23 -30.19 11.13
C GLY A 8 10.51 -28.67 11.26
N ARG A 9 10.12 -28.08 12.40
CA ARG A 9 10.39 -26.67 12.71
C ARG A 9 11.89 -26.33 12.77
N ASP A 10 12.74 -27.30 13.04
CA ASP A 10 14.21 -27.26 13.02
C ASP A 10 14.83 -27.37 11.60
N ARG A 11 13.97 -27.39 10.54
CA ARG A 11 14.35 -27.60 9.14
C ARG A 11 14.97 -28.93 8.80
N ARG A 12 14.92 -29.93 9.67
CA ARG A 12 15.37 -31.30 9.40
C ARG A 12 14.28 -32.10 8.73
N ARG A 13 14.66 -33.10 7.91
CA ARG A 13 13.74 -34.07 7.28
C ARG A 13 13.52 -35.24 8.21
N TYR A 14 12.28 -35.56 8.50
CA TYR A 14 11.87 -36.72 9.28
C TYR A 14 11.12 -37.68 8.35
N TYR A 15 11.60 -38.90 8.22
CA TYR A 15 11.03 -39.85 7.29
C TYR A 15 10.01 -40.76 7.99
N TYR A 16 8.94 -41.09 7.28
CA TYR A 16 7.83 -41.90 7.77
C TYR A 16 7.44 -42.94 6.75
N ASN A 17 7.10 -44.16 7.21
CA ASN A 17 6.50 -45.22 6.43
C ASN A 17 5.24 -45.71 7.15
N ASN A 18 4.08 -45.69 6.47
CA ASN A 18 2.77 -46.02 7.05
C ASN A 18 2.47 -45.35 8.40
N GLY A 19 2.85 -44.07 8.54
CA GLY A 19 2.62 -43.29 9.77
C GLY A 19 3.66 -43.50 10.87
N THR A 20 4.58 -44.47 10.75
CA THR A 20 5.66 -44.73 11.71
C THR A 20 6.94 -44.01 11.26
N ARG A 21 7.62 -43.36 12.22
CA ARG A 21 8.89 -42.68 11.94
C ARG A 21 9.99 -43.71 11.73
N ILE A 22 10.74 -43.56 10.63
CA ILE A 22 11.85 -44.44 10.23
C ILE A 22 13.16 -43.63 10.20
N SER A 23 14.29 -44.35 10.13
CA SER A 23 15.59 -43.73 9.99
C SER A 23 15.73 -42.97 8.66
N ARG A 24 16.66 -42.02 8.59
CA ARG A 24 16.95 -41.27 7.37
C ARG A 24 17.45 -42.20 6.25
N GLU A 25 18.32 -43.13 6.58
CA GLU A 25 18.91 -44.10 5.62
C GLU A 25 17.85 -45.01 5.04
N GLU A 26 16.95 -45.51 5.86
CA GLU A 26 15.82 -46.35 5.43
C GLU A 26 14.82 -45.57 4.55
N GLY A 27 14.53 -44.31 4.92
CA GLY A 27 13.67 -43.42 4.13
C GLY A 27 14.26 -43.06 2.78
N GLU A 28 15.55 -42.82 2.70
CA GLU A 28 16.27 -42.56 1.45
C GLU A 28 16.37 -43.82 0.59
N ARG A 29 16.57 -45.00 1.20
CA ARG A 29 16.59 -46.32 0.51
C ARG A 29 15.23 -46.65 -0.11
N LEU A 30 14.13 -46.47 0.62
CA LEU A 30 12.77 -46.70 0.12
C LEU A 30 12.38 -45.72 -1.01
N ASN A 31 12.93 -44.51 -1.01
CA ASN A 31 12.75 -43.55 -2.09
C ASN A 31 13.69 -43.79 -3.29
N ALA A 32 14.85 -44.40 -3.09
CA ALA A 32 15.80 -44.76 -4.16
C ALA A 32 15.28 -45.93 -5.04
N THR A 33 14.62 -46.90 -4.43
CA THR A 33 13.98 -48.02 -5.17
C THR A 33 12.84 -47.58 -6.10
N ARG A 34 12.31 -46.37 -5.93
CA ARG A 34 11.33 -45.78 -6.85
C ARG A 34 11.93 -45.15 -8.12
N ARG A 35 13.25 -44.93 -8.18
CA ARG A 35 13.91 -44.30 -9.34
C ARG A 35 14.22 -45.28 -10.47
N THR A 36 13.99 -46.56 -10.31
CA THR A 36 14.37 -47.62 -11.27
C THR A 36 13.25 -48.13 -12.17
N THR A 37 12.02 -47.66 -12.04
CA THR A 37 10.96 -47.88 -13.02
C THR A 37 10.79 -46.63 -13.89
N PRO A 38 11.06 -46.68 -15.19
CA PRO A 38 10.82 -45.52 -16.05
C PRO A 38 9.32 -45.33 -16.19
N ASP A 39 8.81 -44.29 -15.53
CA ASP A 39 7.46 -43.81 -15.75
C ASP A 39 7.41 -43.17 -17.15
N ARG A 40 6.94 -43.95 -18.13
CA ARG A 40 6.85 -43.59 -19.56
C ARG A 40 5.95 -42.36 -19.82
N ASN A 41 5.33 -41.78 -18.81
CA ASN A 41 4.38 -40.69 -18.96
C ASN A 41 4.84 -39.31 -18.40
N ARG A 42 6.12 -39.18 -18.02
CA ARG A 42 6.68 -37.88 -17.59
C ARG A 42 7.98 -37.52 -18.29
N VAL A 43 7.99 -37.65 -19.59
CA VAL A 43 8.88 -36.83 -20.41
C VAL A 43 8.17 -35.49 -20.61
N ILE A 44 8.45 -34.54 -19.75
CA ILE A 44 8.22 -33.13 -20.07
C ILE A 44 9.13 -32.85 -21.27
N ARG A 45 8.62 -33.06 -22.45
CA ARG A 45 9.26 -32.61 -23.69
C ARG A 45 9.27 -31.13 -23.64
N ASN A 46 10.41 -30.50 -23.40
CA ASN A 46 10.74 -29.13 -23.71
C ASN A 46 10.63 -28.87 -25.23
N ARG A 47 9.46 -29.09 -25.81
CA ARG A 47 9.16 -28.60 -27.15
C ARG A 47 8.61 -27.20 -26.99
N PRO A 48 9.15 -26.21 -27.71
CA PRO A 48 8.55 -24.90 -27.75
C PRO A 48 7.07 -25.06 -28.13
N LEU A 49 6.20 -24.42 -27.37
CA LEU A 49 4.77 -24.47 -27.61
C LEU A 49 4.52 -23.92 -29.00
N LYS A 50 3.84 -24.70 -29.85
CA LYS A 50 3.47 -24.24 -31.20
C LYS A 50 2.72 -22.92 -31.12
N PRO A 51 3.01 -21.91 -31.95
CA PRO A 51 2.28 -20.67 -31.96
C PRO A 51 0.79 -20.91 -32.20
N CYS A 52 -0.06 -20.13 -31.55
CA CYS A 52 -1.48 -20.20 -31.80
C CYS A 52 -1.80 -19.70 -33.22
N LYS A 53 -2.86 -20.22 -33.85
CA LYS A 53 -3.32 -19.76 -35.18
C LYS A 53 -3.70 -18.28 -35.14
N PRO A 54 -3.69 -17.54 -36.26
CA PRO A 54 -3.95 -16.08 -36.29
C PRO A 54 -5.26 -15.64 -35.63
N HIS A 55 -6.28 -16.50 -35.63
CA HIS A 55 -7.59 -16.25 -34.99
C HIS A 55 -7.67 -16.72 -33.53
N GLN A 56 -6.57 -17.21 -32.96
CA GLN A 56 -6.49 -17.73 -31.61
C GLN A 56 -5.55 -16.89 -30.75
N TYR A 57 -5.72 -16.97 -29.45
CA TYR A 57 -4.80 -16.42 -28.44
C TYR A 57 -4.47 -17.50 -27.41
N ARG A 58 -3.32 -17.40 -26.77
CA ARG A 58 -2.91 -18.29 -25.70
C ARG A 58 -3.50 -17.80 -24.38
N HIS A 59 -4.25 -18.66 -23.72
CA HIS A 59 -4.92 -18.32 -22.46
C HIS A 59 -3.87 -18.26 -21.32
N PRO A 60 -3.75 -17.12 -20.57
CA PRO A 60 -2.63 -16.88 -19.66
C PRO A 60 -2.57 -17.83 -18.44
N VAL A 61 -3.71 -18.41 -18.05
CA VAL A 61 -3.77 -19.32 -16.89
C VAL A 61 -3.64 -20.79 -17.29
N THR A 62 -4.23 -21.17 -18.44
CA THR A 62 -4.27 -22.58 -18.86
C THR A 62 -3.25 -22.94 -19.93
N ASN A 63 -2.54 -21.96 -20.48
CA ASN A 63 -1.55 -22.06 -21.55
C ASN A 63 -2.03 -22.79 -22.83
N ARG A 64 -3.35 -22.82 -23.06
CA ARG A 64 -3.98 -23.43 -24.24
C ARG A 64 -4.41 -22.36 -25.23
N CYS A 65 -4.33 -22.66 -26.54
CA CYS A 65 -4.87 -21.79 -27.56
C CYS A 65 -6.41 -21.78 -27.50
N ARG A 66 -7.04 -20.60 -27.56
CA ARG A 66 -8.48 -20.37 -27.59
C ARG A 66 -8.84 -19.44 -28.72
N ASN A 67 -10.02 -19.59 -29.32
CA ASN A 67 -10.47 -18.69 -30.36
C ASN A 67 -10.61 -17.27 -29.85
N ARG A 68 -10.19 -16.29 -30.63
CA ARG A 68 -10.28 -14.86 -30.29
C ARG A 68 -11.71 -14.39 -30.09
N GLU A 69 -12.69 -15.05 -30.72
CA GLU A 69 -14.11 -14.78 -30.52
C GLU A 69 -14.59 -15.08 -29.09
N ASN A 70 -14.00 -16.07 -28.44
CA ASN A 70 -14.26 -16.45 -27.05
C ASN A 70 -13.29 -15.80 -26.07
N ASN A 71 -12.51 -14.82 -26.50
CA ASN A 71 -11.61 -14.10 -25.63
C ASN A 71 -12.40 -13.17 -24.69
N PRO A 72 -12.42 -13.41 -23.36
CA PRO A 72 -13.13 -12.53 -22.43
C PRO A 72 -12.56 -11.11 -22.40
N ASN A 73 -11.36 -10.89 -22.99
CA ASN A 73 -10.73 -9.59 -23.13
C ASN A 73 -11.08 -8.87 -24.43
N ARG A 74 -11.81 -9.51 -25.37
CA ARG A 74 -12.36 -8.83 -26.54
C ARG A 74 -13.63 -8.09 -26.12
N VAL A 75 -13.46 -6.89 -25.62
CA VAL A 75 -14.58 -5.98 -25.42
C VAL A 75 -14.97 -5.43 -26.78
N VAL A 76 -15.79 -6.16 -27.51
CA VAL A 76 -16.61 -5.56 -28.54
C VAL A 76 -17.65 -4.75 -27.78
N ILE A 77 -17.46 -3.45 -27.72
CA ILE A 77 -18.45 -2.51 -27.23
C ILE A 77 -19.50 -2.41 -28.35
N THR A 78 -20.39 -3.40 -28.46
CA THR A 78 -21.62 -3.20 -29.21
C THR A 78 -22.46 -2.22 -28.40
N PRO A 79 -22.90 -1.10 -28.97
CA PRO A 79 -23.83 -0.22 -28.28
C PRO A 79 -25.12 -1.04 -28.03
N SER A 80 -25.46 -1.29 -26.76
CA SER A 80 -26.74 -1.86 -26.44
C SER A 80 -27.81 -0.79 -26.74
N ASN A 81 -28.74 -1.07 -27.61
CA ASN A 81 -29.91 -0.23 -27.92
C ASN A 81 -30.93 -0.17 -26.77
N SER A 82 -30.48 -0.06 -25.54
CA SER A 82 -31.35 0.23 -24.40
C SER A 82 -31.55 1.75 -24.33
N PRO A 83 -32.75 2.26 -24.13
CA PRO A 83 -32.99 3.70 -24.06
C PRO A 83 -32.21 4.29 -22.89
N VAL A 84 -31.13 4.99 -23.21
CA VAL A 84 -30.36 5.77 -22.24
C VAL A 84 -31.32 6.83 -21.71
N ARG A 85 -31.68 6.73 -20.42
CA ARG A 85 -32.43 7.79 -19.74
C ARG A 85 -31.70 9.11 -19.96
N ARG A 86 -32.39 10.09 -20.57
CA ARG A 86 -31.87 11.42 -20.89
C ARG A 86 -31.29 12.04 -19.63
N GLY A 87 -29.97 12.31 -19.58
CA GLY A 87 -29.22 12.93 -18.52
C GLY A 87 -27.84 12.27 -18.34
N ASN A 88 -26.80 13.09 -18.21
CA ASN A 88 -25.44 12.62 -17.98
C ASN A 88 -25.37 11.91 -16.63
N CYS A 89 -24.85 10.70 -16.56
CA CYS A 89 -24.70 9.93 -15.33
C CYS A 89 -23.90 10.68 -14.25
N ILE A 90 -22.98 11.54 -14.65
CA ILE A 90 -22.16 12.38 -13.76
C ILE A 90 -23.04 13.40 -13.02
N ASP A 91 -24.02 13.99 -13.69
CA ASP A 91 -24.87 15.04 -13.12
C ASP A 91 -25.95 14.46 -12.18
N ARG A 92 -26.12 13.14 -12.19
CA ARG A 92 -26.98 12.42 -11.25
C ARG A 92 -26.30 12.06 -9.93
N SER A 93 -25.02 12.40 -9.77
CA SER A 93 -24.33 12.25 -8.48
C SER A 93 -24.94 13.23 -7.47
N LYS A 94 -25.27 12.73 -6.27
CA LYS A 94 -25.76 13.56 -5.16
C LYS A 94 -24.77 14.65 -4.76
N MET A 95 -23.47 14.40 -4.96
CA MET A 95 -22.39 15.34 -4.69
C MET A 95 -21.84 15.88 -6.01
N LYS A 96 -21.64 17.20 -6.07
CA LYS A 96 -21.03 17.86 -7.24
C LYS A 96 -19.56 17.44 -7.37
N LEU A 97 -19.20 16.84 -8.51
CA LEU A 97 -17.83 16.42 -8.79
C LEU A 97 -16.96 17.63 -9.19
N LYS A 98 -15.72 17.63 -8.72
CA LYS A 98 -14.67 18.55 -9.19
C LYS A 98 -14.22 18.18 -10.61
N GLY A 99 -13.55 19.10 -11.31
CA GLY A 99 -13.11 18.91 -12.70
C GLY A 99 -12.27 17.63 -12.90
N LEU A 100 -11.30 17.38 -12.01
CA LEU A 100 -10.46 16.19 -12.04
C LEU A 100 -11.27 14.88 -11.87
N GLN A 101 -12.28 14.87 -11.04
CA GLN A 101 -13.13 13.71 -10.83
C GLN A 101 -14.02 13.44 -12.06
N ARG A 102 -14.58 14.49 -12.66
CA ARG A 102 -15.36 14.41 -13.92
C ARG A 102 -14.52 13.85 -15.07
N LYS A 103 -13.24 14.26 -15.17
CA LYS A 103 -12.28 13.76 -16.16
C LYS A 103 -12.13 12.25 -16.07
N VAL A 104 -11.85 11.72 -14.87
CA VAL A 104 -11.72 10.29 -14.61
C VAL A 104 -12.99 9.53 -14.97
N VAL A 105 -14.16 10.01 -14.55
CA VAL A 105 -15.44 9.35 -14.86
C VAL A 105 -15.71 9.33 -16.36
N ARG A 106 -15.46 10.43 -17.07
CA ARG A 106 -15.60 10.49 -18.54
C ARG A 106 -14.65 9.49 -19.22
N HIS A 107 -13.40 9.42 -18.78
CA HIS A 107 -12.44 8.46 -19.32
C HIS A 107 -12.92 7.02 -19.11
N MET A 108 -13.33 6.67 -17.89
CA MET A 108 -13.82 5.34 -17.55
C MET A 108 -15.08 4.93 -18.31
N ASN A 109 -15.90 5.87 -18.80
CA ASN A 109 -17.04 5.55 -19.64
C ASN A 109 -16.60 4.92 -20.98
N ASN A 110 -15.49 5.36 -21.54
CA ASN A 110 -15.02 4.98 -22.88
C ASN A 110 -13.88 3.95 -22.85
N HIS A 111 -13.11 3.85 -21.76
CA HIS A 111 -11.94 2.99 -21.65
C HIS A 111 -12.17 1.84 -20.66
N ARG A 112 -11.42 0.75 -20.83
CA ARG A 112 -11.51 -0.44 -20.01
C ARG A 112 -10.94 -0.23 -18.61
N SER A 113 -9.82 0.46 -18.51
CA SER A 113 -9.05 0.54 -17.28
C SER A 113 -8.39 1.90 -17.09
N LEU A 114 -8.22 2.27 -15.83
CA LEU A 114 -7.50 3.48 -15.43
C LEU A 114 -6.86 3.28 -14.05
N LEU A 115 -5.65 3.76 -13.88
CA LEU A 115 -4.99 3.93 -12.59
C LEU A 115 -5.09 5.40 -12.18
N VAL A 116 -5.81 5.66 -11.10
CA VAL A 116 -5.98 6.99 -10.52
C VAL A 116 -5.04 7.16 -9.36
N ILE A 117 -4.07 8.05 -9.52
CA ILE A 117 -3.10 8.40 -8.49
C ILE A 117 -3.39 9.84 -8.06
N HIS A 118 -4.28 9.95 -7.11
CA HIS A 118 -4.63 11.24 -6.53
C HIS A 118 -4.22 11.29 -5.07
N GLY A 119 -3.68 12.40 -4.63
CA GLY A 119 -3.32 12.62 -3.23
C GLY A 119 -4.46 12.30 -2.24
N THR A 120 -4.14 12.16 -0.97
CA THR A 120 -5.15 11.93 0.09
C THR A 120 -6.11 13.12 0.15
N GLY A 121 -7.41 12.86 0.32
CA GLY A 121 -8.42 13.91 0.38
C GLY A 121 -8.95 14.43 -0.96
N CYS A 122 -8.44 13.97 -2.11
CA CYS A 122 -8.93 14.39 -3.44
C CYS A 122 -10.25 13.72 -3.86
N GLY A 123 -10.91 12.96 -2.97
CA GLY A 123 -12.22 12.35 -3.23
C GLY A 123 -12.20 11.16 -4.20
N LYS A 124 -11.14 10.33 -4.16
CA LYS A 124 -11.02 9.10 -4.96
C LYS A 124 -12.25 8.19 -4.84
N THR A 125 -12.79 8.04 -3.63
CA THR A 125 -13.97 7.20 -3.37
C THR A 125 -15.21 7.73 -4.07
N LEU A 126 -15.46 9.05 -4.03
CA LEU A 126 -16.56 9.68 -4.76
C LEU A 126 -16.42 9.45 -6.27
N THR A 127 -15.19 9.61 -6.79
CA THR A 127 -14.89 9.34 -8.20
C THR A 127 -15.19 7.90 -8.59
N ALA A 128 -14.76 6.94 -7.77
CA ALA A 128 -14.98 5.52 -8.02
C ALA A 128 -16.46 5.14 -7.96
N ILE A 129 -17.19 5.66 -6.98
CA ILE A 129 -18.64 5.46 -6.85
C ILE A 129 -19.36 6.04 -8.06
N THR A 130 -19.03 7.27 -8.49
CA THR A 130 -19.68 7.87 -9.66
C THR A 130 -19.37 7.10 -10.94
N ALA A 131 -18.10 6.70 -11.15
CA ALA A 131 -17.74 5.88 -12.32
C ALA A 131 -18.49 4.54 -12.34
N SER A 132 -18.66 3.90 -11.18
CA SER A 132 -19.40 2.64 -11.07
C SER A 132 -20.90 2.82 -11.25
N GLN A 133 -21.48 3.94 -10.81
CA GLN A 133 -22.88 4.26 -11.11
C GLN A 133 -23.11 4.50 -12.62
N CYS A 134 -22.19 5.20 -13.30
CA CYS A 134 -22.21 5.35 -14.75
C CYS A 134 -22.09 4.00 -15.48
N TYR A 135 -21.25 3.09 -14.96
CA TYR A 135 -21.15 1.74 -15.48
C TYR A 135 -22.46 0.96 -15.33
N LEU A 136 -23.12 1.01 -14.18
CA LEU A 136 -24.40 0.34 -13.94
C LEU A 136 -25.56 0.97 -14.72
N ASP A 137 -25.53 2.28 -14.98
CA ASP A 137 -26.50 2.94 -15.86
C ASP A 137 -26.40 2.43 -17.30
N ARG A 138 -25.17 2.20 -17.79
CA ARG A 138 -24.93 1.66 -19.14
C ARG A 138 -25.20 0.15 -19.22
N TYR A 139 -24.98 -0.56 -18.13
CA TYR A 139 -25.12 -2.01 -18.04
C TYR A 139 -25.98 -2.42 -16.83
N PRO A 140 -27.30 -2.25 -16.87
CA PRO A 140 -28.18 -2.42 -15.71
C PRO A 140 -28.21 -3.83 -15.11
N ARG A 141 -27.85 -4.86 -15.89
CA ARG A 141 -27.83 -6.28 -15.43
C ARG A 141 -26.50 -6.70 -14.82
N ARG A 142 -25.53 -5.80 -14.69
CA ARG A 142 -24.18 -6.11 -14.20
C ARG A 142 -23.99 -5.67 -12.76
N SER A 143 -22.84 -6.02 -12.18
CA SER A 143 -22.47 -5.68 -10.81
C SER A 143 -21.07 -5.09 -10.72
N VAL A 144 -20.75 -4.55 -9.56
CA VAL A 144 -19.48 -3.91 -9.22
C VAL A 144 -18.84 -4.67 -8.07
N VAL A 145 -17.56 -4.99 -8.19
CA VAL A 145 -16.77 -5.60 -7.13
C VAL A 145 -15.75 -4.58 -6.64
N PHE A 146 -15.80 -4.26 -5.37
CA PHE A 146 -14.81 -3.43 -4.69
C PHE A 146 -13.86 -4.32 -3.89
N VAL A 147 -12.56 -4.10 -4.04
CA VAL A 147 -11.50 -4.79 -3.29
C VAL A 147 -10.56 -3.76 -2.67
N GLY A 148 -10.31 -3.87 -1.37
CA GLY A 148 -9.42 -2.94 -0.66
C GLY A 148 -9.00 -3.45 0.72
N PRO A 149 -8.27 -2.64 1.51
CA PRO A 149 -7.98 -2.94 2.90
C PRO A 149 -9.25 -3.14 3.73
N THR A 150 -9.18 -4.01 4.73
CA THR A 150 -10.33 -4.32 5.62
C THR A 150 -10.89 -3.06 6.28
N SER A 151 -10.03 -2.14 6.69
CA SER A 151 -10.39 -0.85 7.29
C SER A 151 -11.25 0.03 6.38
N LEU A 152 -11.08 -0.07 5.06
CA LEU A 152 -11.79 0.76 4.08
C LEU A 152 -13.16 0.22 3.67
N ILE A 153 -13.47 -1.05 3.91
CA ILE A 153 -14.76 -1.65 3.52
C ILE A 153 -15.94 -0.94 4.18
N SER A 154 -15.84 -0.70 5.48
CA SER A 154 -16.92 0.01 6.21
C SER A 154 -17.02 1.47 5.80
N ASN A 155 -15.89 2.12 5.52
CA ASN A 155 -15.87 3.49 5.03
C ASN A 155 -16.52 3.59 3.64
N PHE A 156 -16.17 2.69 2.72
CA PHE A 156 -16.78 2.64 1.40
C PHE A 156 -18.30 2.46 1.46
N LYS A 157 -18.79 1.57 2.35
CA LYS A 157 -20.25 1.41 2.61
C LYS A 157 -20.90 2.70 3.11
N LYS A 158 -20.26 3.42 4.02
CA LYS A 158 -20.74 4.70 4.54
C LYS A 158 -20.80 5.74 3.42
N GLU A 159 -19.75 5.83 2.60
CA GLU A 159 -19.68 6.77 1.49
C GLU A 159 -20.71 6.45 0.39
N MET A 160 -20.97 5.17 0.11
CA MET A 160 -22.07 4.77 -0.80
C MET A 160 -23.42 5.35 -0.35
N LYS A 161 -23.72 5.32 0.95
CA LYS A 161 -24.95 5.93 1.50
C LYS A 161 -24.92 7.45 1.37
N THR A 162 -23.81 8.08 1.74
CA THR A 162 -23.62 9.55 1.69
C THR A 162 -23.76 10.07 0.27
N TYR A 163 -23.19 9.38 -0.71
CA TYR A 163 -23.20 9.78 -2.12
C TYR A 163 -24.47 9.32 -2.86
N GLY A 164 -25.37 8.60 -2.18
CA GLY A 164 -26.67 8.22 -2.71
C GLY A 164 -26.58 7.19 -3.83
N VAL A 165 -25.85 6.10 -3.59
CA VAL A 165 -25.81 4.95 -4.52
C VAL A 165 -27.21 4.39 -4.71
N ARG A 166 -27.64 4.24 -5.97
CA ARG A 166 -29.02 3.88 -6.34
C ARG A 166 -29.31 2.39 -6.26
N ASN A 167 -28.28 1.55 -6.49
CA ASN A 167 -28.41 0.09 -6.55
C ASN A 167 -27.34 -0.55 -5.65
N PRO A 168 -27.39 -0.38 -4.32
CA PRO A 168 -26.37 -0.88 -3.41
C PRO A 168 -26.25 -2.41 -3.41
N GLU A 169 -27.31 -3.13 -3.76
CA GLU A 169 -27.35 -4.59 -3.89
C GLU A 169 -26.47 -5.12 -5.02
N LYS A 170 -26.12 -4.30 -5.99
CA LYS A 170 -25.22 -4.65 -7.10
C LYS A 170 -23.74 -4.52 -6.75
N TYR A 171 -23.42 -4.12 -5.51
CA TYR A 171 -22.04 -3.96 -5.05
C TYR A 171 -21.65 -5.12 -4.15
N GLU A 172 -20.58 -5.79 -4.52
CA GLU A 172 -19.90 -6.80 -3.72
C GLU A 172 -18.61 -6.19 -3.15
N LEU A 173 -18.46 -6.17 -1.82
CA LEU A 173 -17.33 -5.52 -1.16
C LEU A 173 -16.47 -6.56 -0.45
N TYR A 174 -15.20 -6.64 -0.80
CA TYR A 174 -14.26 -7.61 -0.26
C TYR A 174 -12.98 -6.94 0.25
N SER A 175 -12.46 -7.43 1.37
CA SER A 175 -11.08 -7.15 1.73
C SER A 175 -10.12 -8.00 0.88
N TYR A 176 -8.87 -7.58 0.75
CA TYR A 176 -7.83 -8.36 0.10
C TYR A 176 -7.71 -9.79 0.67
N ASP A 177 -7.81 -9.91 2.00
CA ASP A 177 -7.73 -11.21 2.66
C ASP A 177 -8.98 -12.06 2.43
N ALA A 178 -10.16 -11.44 2.34
CA ALA A 178 -11.39 -12.14 2.00
C ALA A 178 -11.34 -12.74 0.58
N VAL A 179 -10.79 -11.99 -0.39
CA VAL A 179 -10.55 -12.49 -1.76
C VAL A 179 -9.64 -13.71 -1.73
N LEU A 180 -8.49 -13.60 -1.07
CA LEU A 180 -7.52 -14.70 -0.98
C LEU A 180 -8.10 -15.93 -0.26
N ASN A 181 -8.87 -15.75 0.80
CA ASN A 181 -9.49 -16.84 1.55
C ASN A 181 -10.56 -17.58 0.74
N LYS A 182 -11.30 -16.88 -0.13
CA LYS A 182 -12.23 -17.54 -1.07
C LYS A 182 -11.50 -18.46 -2.03
N THR A 183 -10.38 -18.03 -2.57
CA THR A 183 -9.54 -18.83 -3.48
C THR A 183 -8.94 -20.04 -2.77
N LYS A 184 -8.42 -19.89 -1.56
CA LYS A 184 -7.90 -21.00 -0.75
C LYS A 184 -8.97 -22.05 -0.42
N LYS A 185 -10.23 -21.64 -0.33
CA LYS A 185 -11.39 -22.53 -0.10
C LYS A 185 -11.98 -23.10 -1.41
N ASN A 186 -11.26 -23.04 -2.52
CA ASN A 186 -11.71 -23.47 -3.85
C ASN A 186 -13.03 -22.80 -4.33
N ARG A 187 -13.33 -21.59 -3.85
CA ARG A 187 -14.50 -20.78 -4.25
C ARG A 187 -14.05 -19.41 -4.77
N PRO A 188 -13.17 -19.34 -5.79
CA PRO A 188 -12.65 -18.07 -6.28
C PRO A 188 -13.77 -17.19 -6.81
N LEU A 189 -13.62 -15.89 -6.60
CA LEU A 189 -14.51 -14.90 -7.21
C LEU A 189 -14.40 -14.94 -8.72
N ARG A 190 -15.51 -14.70 -9.43
CA ARG A 190 -15.56 -14.57 -10.88
C ARG A 190 -16.04 -13.17 -11.25
N LEU A 191 -15.31 -12.52 -12.16
CA LEU A 191 -15.58 -11.13 -12.54
C LEU A 191 -15.98 -10.95 -14.01
N ASN A 192 -16.37 -12.02 -14.68
CA ASN A 192 -16.89 -11.90 -16.05
C ASN A 192 -18.06 -10.91 -16.08
N ASN A 193 -17.96 -9.90 -16.96
CA ASN A 193 -18.97 -8.86 -17.09
C ASN A 193 -19.23 -7.98 -15.85
N LYS A 194 -18.24 -7.86 -14.93
CA LYS A 194 -18.32 -6.98 -13.78
C LYS A 194 -17.29 -5.84 -13.88
N MET A 195 -17.55 -4.75 -13.17
CA MET A 195 -16.54 -3.71 -12.95
C MET A 195 -15.78 -4.01 -11.67
N LEU A 196 -14.46 -3.97 -11.75
CA LEU A 196 -13.56 -4.08 -10.58
C LEU A 196 -13.07 -2.69 -10.17
N ILE A 197 -13.18 -2.39 -8.88
CA ILE A 197 -12.54 -1.25 -8.23
C ILE A 197 -11.56 -1.81 -7.22
N VAL A 198 -10.28 -1.41 -7.30
CA VAL A 198 -9.23 -1.79 -6.35
C VAL A 198 -8.73 -0.53 -5.67
N ASP A 199 -8.98 -0.41 -4.37
CA ASP A 199 -8.50 0.74 -3.58
C ASP A 199 -7.22 0.41 -2.83
N GLU A 200 -6.34 1.42 -2.67
CA GLU A 200 -4.99 1.29 -2.13
C GLU A 200 -4.17 0.20 -2.86
N VAL A 201 -4.24 0.25 -4.19
CA VAL A 201 -3.65 -0.78 -5.08
C VAL A 201 -2.13 -0.91 -4.94
N HIS A 202 -1.44 0.05 -4.34
CA HIS A 202 -0.03 -0.05 -3.99
C HIS A 202 0.29 -1.24 -3.06
N ASN A 203 -0.71 -1.83 -2.38
CA ASN A 203 -0.55 -3.07 -1.62
C ASN A 203 -0.29 -4.29 -2.53
N MET A 204 -0.53 -4.16 -3.83
CA MET A 204 -0.35 -5.22 -4.83
C MET A 204 1.02 -5.17 -5.54
N ARG A 205 2.00 -4.45 -4.99
CA ARG A 205 3.35 -4.29 -5.59
C ARG A 205 4.19 -5.58 -5.65
N ASN A 206 3.95 -6.54 -4.77
CA ASN A 206 4.73 -7.77 -4.72
C ASN A 206 4.14 -8.83 -5.64
N VAL A 207 4.71 -9.00 -6.83
CA VAL A 207 4.29 -9.99 -7.85
C VAL A 207 4.32 -11.44 -7.35
N LYS A 208 5.17 -11.77 -6.38
CA LYS A 208 5.28 -13.12 -5.80
C LYS A 208 4.16 -13.42 -4.80
N SER A 209 3.49 -12.39 -4.29
CA SER A 209 2.40 -12.55 -3.31
C SER A 209 1.18 -13.23 -3.94
N MET A 210 0.66 -14.25 -3.29
CA MET A 210 -0.61 -14.89 -3.68
C MET A 210 -1.77 -13.90 -3.72
N LYS A 211 -1.77 -12.92 -2.83
CA LYS A 211 -2.75 -11.82 -2.81
C LYS A 211 -2.70 -11.01 -4.11
N THR A 212 -1.50 -10.62 -4.55
CA THR A 212 -1.30 -9.88 -5.79
C THR A 212 -1.72 -10.69 -7.00
N LYS A 213 -1.31 -11.96 -7.08
CA LYS A 213 -1.68 -12.86 -8.17
C LYS A 213 -3.19 -13.00 -8.32
N GLU A 214 -3.89 -13.11 -7.19
CA GLU A 214 -5.34 -13.26 -7.20
C GLU A 214 -6.05 -11.97 -7.62
N VAL A 215 -5.64 -10.79 -7.14
CA VAL A 215 -6.20 -9.50 -7.56
C VAL A 215 -5.91 -9.23 -9.05
N MET A 216 -4.71 -9.60 -9.55
CA MET A 216 -4.39 -9.55 -10.98
C MET A 216 -5.33 -10.43 -11.80
N ARG A 217 -5.60 -11.66 -11.36
CA ARG A 217 -6.55 -12.57 -12.01
C ARG A 217 -7.95 -11.92 -12.12
N LEU A 218 -8.43 -11.32 -11.02
CA LEU A 218 -9.69 -10.58 -11.02
C LEU A 218 -9.69 -9.41 -12.01
N ALA A 219 -8.59 -8.65 -12.07
CA ALA A 219 -8.45 -7.56 -13.02
C ALA A 219 -8.45 -8.04 -14.48
N PHE A 220 -7.85 -9.22 -14.77
CA PHE A 220 -7.85 -9.80 -16.10
C PHE A 220 -9.25 -10.27 -16.52
N GLU A 221 -10.05 -10.83 -15.60
CA GLU A 221 -11.42 -11.26 -15.86
C GLU A 221 -12.42 -10.11 -15.95
N SER A 222 -12.13 -8.96 -15.31
CA SER A 222 -13.08 -7.84 -15.23
C SER A 222 -13.32 -7.17 -16.57
N GLN A 223 -14.56 -6.71 -16.79
CA GLN A 223 -14.89 -5.92 -17.96
C GLN A 223 -14.31 -4.51 -17.90
N LYS A 224 -14.40 -3.87 -16.73
CA LYS A 224 -13.75 -2.59 -16.43
C LYS A 224 -12.94 -2.71 -15.15
N CYS A 225 -11.81 -2.02 -15.10
CA CYS A 225 -10.89 -2.06 -13.97
C CYS A 225 -10.46 -0.64 -13.58
N LEU A 226 -10.84 -0.19 -12.39
CA LEU A 226 -10.46 1.09 -11.83
C LEU A 226 -9.54 0.85 -10.64
N LEU A 227 -8.29 1.25 -10.76
CA LEU A 227 -7.28 1.15 -9.73
C LEU A 227 -7.09 2.50 -9.04
N LEU A 228 -7.09 2.52 -7.72
CA LEU A 228 -6.98 3.74 -6.93
C LEU A 228 -5.78 3.66 -6.00
N SER A 229 -5.00 4.73 -5.92
CA SER A 229 -3.94 4.91 -4.93
C SER A 229 -3.67 6.38 -4.67
N ALA A 230 -3.19 6.69 -3.45
CA ALA A 230 -2.58 7.98 -3.18
C ALA A 230 -1.07 7.97 -3.48
N THR A 231 -0.46 6.78 -3.41
CA THR A 231 0.98 6.54 -3.58
C THR A 231 1.16 5.34 -4.49
N PRO A 232 1.53 5.52 -5.76
CA PRO A 232 1.53 4.45 -6.76
C PRO A 232 2.66 3.43 -6.55
N PHE A 233 3.76 3.88 -5.97
CA PHE A 233 4.96 3.06 -5.72
C PHE A 233 5.54 3.44 -4.36
N VAL A 234 6.29 2.51 -3.81
CA VAL A 234 6.84 2.66 -2.46
C VAL A 234 8.36 2.70 -2.48
N ASN A 235 9.02 1.87 -3.31
CA ASN A 235 10.47 1.73 -3.31
C ASN A 235 11.11 1.69 -4.70
N TYR A 236 10.47 1.03 -5.70
CA TYR A 236 11.10 0.65 -6.96
C TYR A 236 10.16 0.74 -8.16
N ILE A 237 10.70 0.88 -9.37
CA ILE A 237 9.95 0.82 -10.63
C ILE A 237 9.15 -0.50 -10.73
N ARG A 238 9.73 -1.60 -10.28
CA ARG A 238 9.06 -2.91 -10.25
C ARG A 238 7.74 -2.93 -9.48
N ASP A 239 7.51 -1.97 -8.59
CA ASP A 239 6.23 -1.84 -7.88
C ASP A 239 5.06 -1.56 -8.85
N PHE A 240 5.34 -1.04 -10.06
CA PHE A 240 4.35 -0.82 -11.12
C PHE A 240 3.99 -2.06 -11.93
N MET A 241 4.84 -3.08 -11.99
CA MET A 241 4.62 -4.23 -12.88
C MET A 241 3.23 -4.87 -12.70
N PRO A 242 2.78 -5.23 -11.49
CA PRO A 242 1.46 -5.80 -11.31
C PRO A 242 0.34 -4.84 -11.73
N LEU A 243 0.51 -3.54 -11.47
CA LEU A 243 -0.47 -2.52 -11.79
C LEU A 243 -0.62 -2.36 -13.30
N ILE A 244 0.50 -2.34 -14.02
CA ILE A 244 0.52 -2.28 -15.49
C ILE A 244 -0.19 -3.52 -16.07
N ASN A 245 0.13 -4.72 -15.60
CA ASN A 245 -0.52 -5.94 -16.02
C ASN A 245 -2.04 -5.91 -15.77
N MET A 246 -2.49 -5.40 -14.62
CA MET A 246 -3.92 -5.21 -14.33
C MET A 246 -4.58 -4.23 -15.30
N LEU A 247 -3.91 -3.12 -15.63
CA LEU A 247 -4.41 -2.12 -16.59
C LEU A 247 -4.55 -2.68 -18.01
N HIS A 248 -3.61 -3.53 -18.42
CA HIS A 248 -3.68 -4.19 -19.73
C HIS A 248 -4.62 -5.40 -19.75
N GLY A 249 -5.03 -5.93 -18.58
CA GLY A 249 -5.87 -7.11 -18.47
C GLY A 249 -5.17 -8.41 -18.91
N ARG A 250 -3.84 -8.38 -18.97
CA ARG A 250 -2.98 -9.51 -19.34
C ARG A 250 -1.56 -9.27 -18.82
N MET A 251 -0.71 -10.28 -18.90
CA MET A 251 0.71 -10.13 -18.61
C MET A 251 1.41 -9.43 -19.78
N VAL A 252 1.87 -8.21 -19.57
CA VAL A 252 2.71 -7.43 -20.51
C VAL A 252 4.12 -7.21 -19.96
N LEU A 253 4.27 -7.27 -18.63
CA LEU A 253 5.55 -7.18 -17.94
C LEU A 253 5.74 -8.41 -17.05
N GLY A 254 6.95 -8.97 -17.05
CA GLY A 254 7.31 -10.10 -16.22
C GLY A 254 8.67 -9.96 -15.54
N THR A 255 9.02 -10.93 -14.69
CA THR A 255 10.36 -11.10 -14.15
C THR A 255 11.18 -11.99 -15.09
N PRO A 256 12.53 -11.94 -15.06
CA PRO A 256 13.37 -12.83 -15.88
C PRO A 256 13.03 -14.33 -15.75
N THR A 257 12.51 -14.75 -14.60
CA THR A 257 12.04 -16.11 -14.35
C THR A 257 10.75 -16.47 -15.10
N GLN A 258 9.91 -15.47 -15.40
CA GLN A 258 8.67 -15.66 -16.15
C GLN A 258 8.87 -15.63 -17.67
N LEU A 259 10.02 -15.10 -18.12
CA LEU A 259 10.41 -15.05 -19.53
C LEU A 259 10.67 -16.43 -20.15
N LYS A 260 10.94 -17.46 -19.35
CA LYS A 260 11.17 -18.82 -19.84
C LYS A 260 9.98 -19.39 -20.61
N ASP A 261 8.80 -18.84 -20.41
CA ASP A 261 7.55 -19.35 -20.99
C ASP A 261 7.04 -18.53 -22.19
N GLY A 262 7.82 -17.53 -22.66
CA GLY A 262 7.47 -16.72 -23.85
C GLY A 262 6.19 -15.88 -23.74
N GLU A 263 5.67 -15.70 -22.52
CA GLU A 263 4.39 -15.03 -22.28
C GLU A 263 4.48 -13.54 -22.00
N VAL A 264 5.68 -12.99 -21.96
CA VAL A 264 5.92 -11.62 -21.53
C VAL A 264 6.48 -10.79 -22.70
N GLU A 265 5.77 -9.72 -23.04
CA GLU A 265 6.17 -8.84 -24.16
C GLU A 265 7.38 -7.97 -23.82
N GLN A 266 7.52 -7.57 -22.57
CA GLN A 266 8.62 -6.70 -22.10
C GLN A 266 9.02 -6.99 -20.66
N THR A 267 10.24 -6.64 -20.30
CA THR A 267 10.74 -6.70 -18.92
C THR A 267 11.28 -5.36 -18.48
N ILE A 268 11.17 -5.11 -17.18
CA ILE A 268 11.99 -4.11 -16.50
C ILE A 268 13.08 -4.89 -15.76
N PRO A 269 14.27 -5.04 -16.33
CA PRO A 269 15.30 -5.95 -15.79
C PRO A 269 15.89 -5.44 -14.49
N THR A 270 15.95 -4.14 -14.29
CA THR A 270 16.54 -3.49 -13.12
C THR A 270 15.56 -2.52 -12.46
N ASN A 271 15.92 -2.04 -11.26
CA ASN A 271 15.18 -0.98 -10.58
C ASN A 271 15.71 0.42 -10.94
N ASP A 272 16.62 0.49 -11.93
CA ASP A 272 17.29 1.73 -12.30
C ASP A 272 16.42 2.55 -13.24
N LEU A 273 16.57 3.88 -13.13
CA LEU A 273 15.85 4.86 -13.95
C LEU A 273 16.59 5.05 -15.31
N THR A 274 16.81 3.95 -16.03
CA THR A 274 17.40 4.02 -17.38
C THR A 274 16.38 4.60 -18.36
N ALA A 275 16.88 5.17 -19.46
CA ALA A 275 16.03 5.71 -20.52
C ALA A 275 15.05 4.65 -21.06
N ASP A 276 15.52 3.41 -21.25
CA ASP A 276 14.71 2.30 -21.75
C ASP A 276 13.58 1.92 -20.78
N ASN A 277 13.88 1.82 -19.48
CA ASN A 277 12.86 1.56 -18.46
C ASN A 277 11.81 2.68 -18.40
N MET A 278 12.25 3.93 -18.54
CA MET A 278 11.35 5.10 -18.55
C MET A 278 10.49 5.14 -19.81
N ASN A 279 11.04 4.81 -20.97
CA ASN A 279 10.28 4.72 -22.23
C ASN A 279 9.28 3.57 -22.20
N THR A 280 9.65 2.43 -21.65
CA THR A 280 8.75 1.29 -21.42
C THR A 280 7.57 1.69 -20.54
N LEU A 281 7.82 2.37 -19.41
CA LEU A 281 6.75 2.89 -18.56
C LEU A 281 5.87 3.89 -19.28
N ARG A 282 6.45 4.82 -20.05
CA ARG A 282 5.72 5.80 -20.85
C ARG A 282 4.75 5.10 -21.80
N THR A 283 5.23 4.18 -22.60
CA THR A 283 4.45 3.45 -23.60
C THR A 283 3.30 2.65 -22.96
N LEU A 284 3.58 1.94 -21.88
CA LEU A 284 2.60 1.07 -21.24
C LEU A 284 1.56 1.80 -20.39
N LEU A 285 1.88 3.01 -19.91
CA LEU A 285 0.99 3.79 -19.05
C LEU A 285 0.24 4.90 -19.79
N GLN A 286 0.64 5.26 -21.01
CA GLN A 286 0.00 6.30 -21.80
C GLN A 286 -1.51 6.04 -21.96
N GLY A 287 -2.36 7.03 -21.63
CA GLY A 287 -3.81 6.90 -21.66
C GLY A 287 -4.41 5.95 -20.63
N LYS A 288 -3.62 5.43 -19.68
CA LYS A 288 -4.06 4.48 -18.65
C LYS A 288 -3.85 4.99 -17.22
N ILE A 289 -3.39 6.22 -17.07
CA ILE A 289 -3.11 6.81 -15.78
C ILE A 289 -3.69 8.22 -15.69
N ASP A 290 -4.23 8.56 -14.52
CA ASP A 290 -4.56 9.93 -14.14
C ASP A 290 -3.79 10.28 -12.87
N TYR A 291 -2.78 11.14 -13.02
CA TYR A 291 -1.90 11.53 -11.94
C TYR A 291 -2.17 12.98 -11.53
N VAL A 292 -2.61 13.15 -10.31
CA VAL A 292 -2.74 14.45 -9.69
C VAL A 292 -1.89 14.45 -8.42
N ALA A 293 -0.76 15.15 -8.49
CA ALA A 293 -0.05 15.51 -7.28
C ALA A 293 -1.03 16.21 -6.34
N ARG A 294 -0.76 16.19 -5.05
CA ARG A 294 -1.63 16.83 -4.06
C ARG A 294 -2.01 18.24 -4.54
N THR A 295 -3.30 18.50 -4.62
CA THR A 295 -3.81 19.82 -4.94
C THR A 295 -3.73 20.68 -3.67
N ASP A 296 -2.94 21.75 -3.72
CA ASP A 296 -2.97 22.81 -2.74
C ASP A 296 -4.10 23.78 -3.17
N GLY A 297 -5.22 23.68 -2.51
CA GLY A 297 -6.38 24.54 -2.75
C GLY A 297 -6.83 25.21 -1.45
N PRO A 298 -7.69 26.24 -1.50
CA PRO A 298 -8.15 26.96 -0.32
C PRO A 298 -8.90 26.08 0.69
N GLU A 299 -9.35 24.91 0.25
CA GLU A 299 -9.97 23.90 1.10
C GLU A 299 -8.97 23.04 1.90
N PHE A 300 -7.66 23.12 1.59
CA PHE A 300 -6.62 22.43 2.35
C PHE A 300 -5.90 23.39 3.30
N PRO A 301 -5.51 22.94 4.50
CA PRO A 301 -4.66 23.74 5.35
C PRO A 301 -3.24 23.83 4.75
N ARG A 302 -2.60 25.00 4.95
CA ARG A 302 -1.20 25.21 4.55
C ARG A 302 -0.29 24.26 5.35
N ARG A 303 0.61 23.59 4.67
CA ARG A 303 1.61 22.70 5.24
C ARG A 303 2.89 23.47 5.55
N ILE A 304 3.40 23.36 6.77
CA ILE A 304 4.68 23.94 7.20
C ILE A 304 5.51 22.83 7.83
N GLU A 305 6.71 22.58 7.31
CA GLU A 305 7.59 21.50 7.79
C GLU A 305 8.74 22.08 8.62
N HIS A 306 9.02 21.42 9.74
CA HIS A 306 10.09 21.75 10.66
C HIS A 306 10.93 20.50 10.94
N ASN A 307 12.24 20.57 10.67
CA ASN A 307 13.19 19.59 11.13
C ASN A 307 13.70 20.00 12.52
N MET A 308 13.43 19.15 13.51
CA MET A 308 13.80 19.41 14.89
C MET A 308 14.97 18.52 15.29
N ASP A 309 16.19 19.05 15.20
CA ASP A 309 17.39 18.36 15.63
C ASP A 309 17.54 18.47 17.15
N VAL A 310 17.58 17.34 17.81
CA VAL A 310 17.71 17.21 19.25
C VAL A 310 19.00 16.45 19.56
N PRO A 311 20.05 17.12 20.05
CA PRO A 311 21.30 16.45 20.37
C PRO A 311 21.14 15.52 21.58
N MET A 312 21.77 14.35 21.53
CA MET A 312 21.89 13.44 22.68
C MET A 312 22.65 14.10 23.81
N THR A 313 22.26 13.82 25.04
CA THR A 313 23.18 14.02 26.19
C THR A 313 24.32 13.01 26.11
N MET A 314 25.45 13.31 26.80
CA MET A 314 26.59 12.38 26.81
C MET A 314 26.23 11.03 27.41
N ASP A 315 25.39 10.99 28.46
CA ASP A 315 24.94 9.73 29.05
C ASP A 315 24.04 8.93 28.10
N TYR A 316 23.14 9.60 27.41
CA TYR A 316 22.29 8.94 26.39
C TYR A 316 23.14 8.40 25.24
N TYR A 317 24.11 9.18 24.77
CA TYR A 317 25.04 8.82 23.72
C TYR A 317 25.85 7.56 24.05
N ARG A 318 26.45 7.51 25.25
CA ARG A 318 27.17 6.31 25.70
C ARG A 318 26.31 5.05 25.75
N ARG A 319 25.03 5.16 26.15
CA ARG A 319 24.08 4.04 26.16
C ARG A 319 23.65 3.65 24.73
N TYR A 320 23.47 4.64 23.88
CA TYR A 320 23.11 4.45 22.47
C TYR A 320 24.24 3.75 21.71
N GLU A 321 25.49 4.14 21.90
CA GLU A 321 26.64 3.50 21.28
C GLU A 321 26.86 2.07 21.75
N ARG A 322 26.73 1.78 23.04
CA ARG A 322 26.83 0.40 23.56
C ARG A 322 25.87 -0.57 22.87
N LEU A 323 24.77 -0.08 22.34
CA LEU A 323 23.84 -0.89 21.53
C LEU A 323 24.40 -1.19 20.13
N LEU A 324 25.47 -0.51 19.75
CA LEU A 324 26.16 -0.63 18.46
C LEU A 324 27.53 -1.26 18.59
N GLU A 325 28.03 -1.44 19.84
CA GLU A 325 29.32 -2.06 20.18
C GLU A 325 29.08 -3.56 20.47
N GLY A 326 29.65 -4.42 19.64
CA GLY A 326 29.66 -5.87 19.82
C GLY A 326 30.11 -6.57 18.54
N ASP A 327 30.97 -7.56 18.68
CA ASP A 327 31.50 -8.34 17.54
C ASP A 327 30.43 -8.99 16.70
N ASP A 328 29.23 -9.22 17.26
CA ASP A 328 28.07 -9.78 16.58
C ASP A 328 27.31 -8.79 15.70
N ILE A 329 27.62 -7.50 15.72
CA ILE A 329 26.82 -6.47 15.01
C ILE A 329 26.95 -6.61 13.50
N LEU A 330 28.16 -6.79 12.99
CA LEU A 330 28.36 -7.03 11.57
C LEU A 330 27.67 -8.32 11.14
N GLU A 331 27.79 -9.37 11.95
CA GLU A 331 27.09 -10.63 11.70
C GLU A 331 25.57 -10.46 11.76
N MET A 332 25.06 -9.67 12.69
CA MET A 332 23.62 -9.37 12.80
C MET A 332 23.12 -8.49 11.64
N ILE A 333 23.92 -7.54 11.16
CA ILE A 333 23.61 -6.74 9.95
C ILE A 333 23.50 -7.66 8.73
N PHE A 334 24.42 -8.61 8.56
CA PHE A 334 24.43 -9.51 7.41
C PHE A 334 23.38 -10.63 7.53
N ARG A 335 23.22 -11.25 8.71
CA ARG A 335 22.26 -12.35 8.91
C ARG A 335 20.81 -11.88 9.08
N ASN A 336 20.57 -10.75 9.76
CA ASN A 336 19.22 -10.26 9.99
C ASN A 336 19.15 -8.72 10.03
N PRO A 337 19.34 -8.06 8.87
CA PRO A 337 19.40 -6.61 8.80
C PRO A 337 18.11 -5.93 9.34
N ARG A 338 16.94 -6.56 9.22
CA ARG A 338 15.68 -6.01 9.75
C ARG A 338 15.67 -5.95 11.27
N LYS A 339 16.25 -6.94 11.95
CA LYS A 339 16.30 -6.99 13.42
C LYS A 339 17.24 -5.90 13.95
N PHE A 340 18.40 -5.76 13.32
CA PHE A 340 19.37 -4.70 13.64
C PHE A 340 18.74 -3.31 13.48
N TRP A 341 18.20 -3.01 12.31
CA TRP A 341 17.60 -1.71 12.05
C TRP A 341 16.42 -1.39 12.97
N ASN A 342 15.63 -2.37 13.37
CA ASN A 342 14.54 -2.16 14.33
C ASN A 342 15.08 -1.84 15.73
N GLY A 343 16.17 -2.46 16.17
CA GLY A 343 16.86 -2.12 17.41
C GLY A 343 17.34 -0.67 17.43
N TYR A 344 18.08 -0.30 16.39
CA TYR A 344 18.61 1.03 16.18
C TYR A 344 17.53 2.13 16.15
N ARG A 345 16.41 1.86 15.48
CA ARG A 345 15.25 2.75 15.43
C ARG A 345 14.50 2.87 16.75
N ARG A 346 14.55 1.88 17.63
CA ARG A 346 13.98 1.98 18.99
C ARG A 346 14.87 2.80 19.90
N ALA A 347 16.17 2.64 19.74
CA ALA A 347 17.16 3.33 20.53
C ALA A 347 17.17 4.86 20.36
N VAL A 348 16.59 5.39 19.26
CA VAL A 348 16.42 6.85 19.14
C VAL A 348 15.35 7.43 20.08
N ASN A 349 14.48 6.59 20.63
CA ASN A 349 13.49 7.00 21.62
C ASN A 349 13.85 6.54 23.03
N VAL A 350 14.37 5.32 23.18
CA VAL A 350 14.73 4.72 24.48
C VAL A 350 16.02 3.91 24.32
N ALA A 351 17.06 4.27 25.04
CA ALA A 351 18.34 3.56 25.07
C ALA A 351 18.61 3.00 26.47
N GLY A 352 18.77 1.68 26.58
CA GLY A 352 19.18 1.01 27.82
C GLY A 352 18.17 1.11 28.97
N GLY A 353 17.02 0.44 28.86
CA GLY A 353 16.02 0.35 29.92
C GLY A 353 15.01 1.50 29.91
N GLU A 354 14.96 2.32 30.94
CA GLU A 354 13.97 3.38 31.13
C GLU A 354 14.46 4.78 30.69
N TYR A 355 15.64 4.86 30.06
CA TYR A 355 16.19 6.14 29.63
C TYR A 355 15.52 6.64 28.34
N PHE A 356 14.70 7.68 28.48
CA PHE A 356 14.03 8.34 27.37
C PHE A 356 14.97 9.34 26.67
N SER A 357 14.79 9.47 25.35
CA SER A 357 15.51 10.48 24.61
C SER A 357 14.90 11.86 24.84
N ARG A 358 15.73 12.88 24.82
CA ARG A 358 15.31 14.29 24.91
C ARG A 358 14.33 14.72 23.80
N LYS A 359 14.16 13.93 22.74
CA LYS A 359 13.14 14.21 21.70
C LYS A 359 11.74 14.32 22.30
N ILE A 360 11.42 13.49 23.30
CA ILE A 360 10.09 13.48 23.92
C ILE A 360 9.90 14.78 24.69
N GLU A 361 10.87 15.14 25.53
CA GLU A 361 10.85 16.41 26.30
C GLU A 361 10.83 17.62 25.36
N ALA A 362 11.66 17.63 24.31
CA ALA A 362 11.71 18.70 23.32
C ALA A 362 10.40 18.88 22.54
N SER A 363 9.54 17.86 22.52
CA SER A 363 8.21 17.96 21.89
C SER A 363 7.16 18.64 22.79
N VAL A 364 7.34 18.69 24.11
CA VAL A 364 6.37 19.25 25.06
C VAL A 364 5.99 20.70 24.77
N PRO A 365 6.93 21.64 24.53
CA PRO A 365 6.56 23.02 24.18
C PRO A 365 5.71 23.10 22.90
N ILE A 366 5.91 22.18 21.94
CA ILE A 366 5.12 22.11 20.72
C ILE A 366 3.70 21.63 21.05
N ILE A 367 3.61 20.57 21.87
CA ILE A 367 2.34 19.97 22.27
C ILE A 367 1.48 20.97 23.02
N LYS A 368 2.06 21.77 23.92
CA LYS A 368 1.33 22.79 24.71
C LYS A 368 0.70 23.90 23.87
N ARG A 369 1.10 24.08 22.61
CA ARG A 369 0.58 25.15 21.73
C ARG A 369 -0.82 24.89 21.18
N GLY A 370 -1.39 23.68 21.32
CA GLY A 370 -2.75 23.41 20.84
C GLY A 370 -3.05 21.93 20.57
N LYS A 371 -3.95 21.69 19.65
CA LYS A 371 -4.45 20.38 19.27
C LYS A 371 -3.45 19.63 18.42
N ASN A 372 -2.97 18.47 18.89
CA ASN A 372 -1.83 17.80 18.28
C ASN A 372 -2.09 16.34 17.94
N VAL A 373 -1.34 15.85 16.95
CA VAL A 373 -1.22 14.42 16.64
C VAL A 373 0.25 14.03 16.81
N ILE A 374 0.53 13.00 17.60
CA ILE A 374 1.87 12.43 17.73
C ILE A 374 1.88 11.08 17.04
N TYR A 375 2.82 10.90 16.11
CA TYR A 375 3.04 9.62 15.44
C TYR A 375 4.27 8.92 15.98
N THR A 376 4.12 7.64 16.33
CA THR A 376 5.23 6.74 16.65
C THR A 376 5.00 5.34 16.07
N ASN A 377 6.07 4.65 15.69
CA ASN A 377 5.98 3.26 15.18
C ASN A 377 5.84 2.23 16.32
N TRP A 378 6.14 2.59 17.55
CA TRP A 378 6.36 1.66 18.65
C TRP A 378 5.35 1.85 19.79
N LEU A 379 4.93 0.76 20.42
CA LEU A 379 4.16 0.82 21.67
C LEU A 379 5.12 1.06 22.84
N LYS A 380 5.94 0.07 23.19
CA LYS A 380 6.86 0.12 24.34
C LYS A 380 7.93 1.21 24.22
N TYR A 381 8.48 1.44 23.02
CA TYR A 381 9.58 2.40 22.79
C TYR A 381 9.09 3.73 22.19
N GLY A 382 7.82 4.00 22.25
CA GLY A 382 7.21 5.20 21.68
C GLY A 382 6.01 5.64 22.49
N VAL A 383 4.89 4.90 22.43
CA VAL A 383 3.65 5.29 23.13
C VAL A 383 3.90 5.39 24.65
N GLU A 384 4.45 4.37 25.29
CA GLU A 384 4.66 4.35 26.73
C GLU A 384 5.49 5.54 27.23
N PRO A 385 6.70 5.84 26.70
CA PRO A 385 7.47 6.98 27.18
C PRO A 385 6.80 8.33 26.87
N ILE A 386 6.06 8.43 25.76
CA ILE A 386 5.31 9.65 25.43
C ILE A 386 4.19 9.86 26.46
N THR A 387 3.42 8.82 26.79
CA THR A 387 2.31 8.94 27.75
C THR A 387 2.80 9.30 29.14
N THR A 388 3.94 8.72 29.59
CA THR A 388 4.57 9.09 30.87
C THR A 388 4.86 10.59 30.95
N VAL A 389 5.42 11.16 29.88
CA VAL A 389 5.74 12.60 29.86
C VAL A 389 4.45 13.45 29.79
N LEU A 390 3.45 13.03 29.00
CA LEU A 390 2.18 13.77 28.92
C LEU A 390 1.41 13.75 30.25
N GLU A 391 1.46 12.66 31.00
CA GLU A 391 0.87 12.54 32.33
C GLU A 391 1.58 13.47 33.33
N TYR A 392 2.91 13.47 33.32
CA TYR A 392 3.71 14.39 34.16
C TYR A 392 3.38 15.87 33.86
N GLU A 393 3.20 16.20 32.59
CA GLU A 393 2.90 17.55 32.13
C GLU A 393 1.40 17.92 32.20
N ASN A 394 0.55 17.03 32.72
CA ASN A 394 -0.92 17.18 32.82
C ASN A 394 -1.60 17.48 31.47
N ILE A 395 -1.10 16.89 30.39
CA ILE A 395 -1.64 17.06 29.05
C ILE A 395 -2.64 15.94 28.75
N SER A 396 -3.87 16.30 28.40
CA SER A 396 -4.92 15.33 28.05
C SER A 396 -4.64 14.64 26.73
N TYR A 397 -4.69 13.30 26.72
CA TYR A 397 -4.39 12.51 25.52
C TYR A 397 -5.28 11.28 25.38
N ARG A 398 -5.28 10.69 24.19
CA ARG A 398 -5.77 9.33 23.91
C ARG A 398 -4.85 8.62 22.93
N VAL A 399 -4.77 7.29 23.06
CA VAL A 399 -3.96 6.43 22.18
C VAL A 399 -4.84 5.74 21.16
N PHE A 400 -4.44 5.84 19.90
CA PHE A 400 -5.10 5.20 18.77
C PHE A 400 -4.15 4.18 18.12
N SER A 401 -4.23 2.94 18.58
CA SER A 401 -3.37 1.84 18.17
C SER A 401 -4.15 0.66 17.58
N GLY A 402 -3.43 -0.37 17.14
CA GLY A 402 -4.03 -1.60 16.60
C GLY A 402 -4.89 -2.36 17.61
N SER A 403 -4.61 -2.25 18.92
CA SER A 403 -5.33 -2.92 20.00
C SER A 403 -6.68 -2.29 20.34
N VAL A 404 -6.95 -1.05 19.88
CA VAL A 404 -8.20 -0.35 20.16
C VAL A 404 -9.33 -0.90 19.28
N SER A 405 -10.47 -1.28 19.89
CA SER A 405 -11.64 -1.81 19.18
C SER A 405 -12.24 -0.77 18.21
N LYS A 406 -12.94 -1.22 17.15
CA LYS A 406 -13.54 -0.35 16.16
C LYS A 406 -14.48 0.71 16.76
N LYS A 407 -15.34 0.31 17.71
CA LYS A 407 -16.27 1.22 18.39
C LYS A 407 -15.54 2.31 19.20
N GLN A 408 -14.49 1.92 19.91
CA GLN A 408 -13.66 2.86 20.65
C GLN A 408 -12.90 3.82 19.71
N ARG A 409 -12.40 3.33 18.57
CA ARG A 409 -11.76 4.18 17.55
C ARG A 409 -12.70 5.27 17.04
N GLU A 410 -13.93 4.91 16.71
CA GLU A 410 -14.94 5.88 16.25
C GLU A 410 -15.22 6.94 17.32
N LYS A 411 -15.31 6.53 18.60
CA LYS A 411 -15.50 7.43 19.74
C LYS A 411 -14.29 8.37 19.89
N ILE A 412 -13.06 7.84 19.91
CA ILE A 412 -11.83 8.65 20.04
C ILE A 412 -11.75 9.73 18.95
N ILE A 413 -12.05 9.37 17.69
CA ILE A 413 -12.04 10.34 16.58
C ILE A 413 -13.11 11.43 16.79
N LYS A 414 -14.31 11.03 17.20
CA LYS A 414 -15.40 11.98 17.48
C LYS A 414 -15.02 12.93 18.61
N ASP A 415 -14.52 12.39 19.71
CA ASP A 415 -14.12 13.16 20.89
C ASP A 415 -12.96 14.12 20.56
N PHE A 416 -11.96 13.64 19.80
CA PHE A 416 -10.86 14.49 19.32
C PHE A 416 -11.33 15.61 18.40
N ASN A 417 -12.21 15.32 17.44
CA ASN A 417 -12.74 16.32 16.53
C ASN A 417 -13.62 17.38 17.24
N ASN A 418 -14.18 17.03 18.41
CA ASN A 418 -14.96 17.91 19.28
C ASN A 418 -14.13 18.53 20.42
N ASP A 419 -12.80 18.52 20.32
CA ASP A 419 -11.86 19.15 21.26
C ASP A 419 -11.97 18.66 22.71
N GLN A 420 -12.41 17.40 22.93
CA GLN A 420 -12.54 16.79 24.27
C GLN A 420 -11.20 16.40 24.91
N PHE A 421 -10.13 16.36 24.14
CA PHE A 421 -8.76 16.18 24.61
C PHE A 421 -7.77 16.78 23.60
N GLN A 422 -6.57 17.11 24.07
CA GLN A 422 -5.60 17.91 23.32
C GLN A 422 -4.77 17.08 22.35
N THR A 423 -4.32 15.90 22.76
CA THR A 423 -3.30 15.14 22.05
C THR A 423 -3.78 13.75 21.65
N LEU A 424 -3.66 13.41 20.36
CA LEU A 424 -3.93 12.09 19.83
C LEU A 424 -2.62 11.39 19.45
N ILE A 425 -2.28 10.31 20.14
CA ILE A 425 -1.11 9.47 19.80
C ILE A 425 -1.57 8.38 18.84
N ILE A 426 -0.96 8.32 17.66
CA ILE A 426 -1.27 7.33 16.63
C ILE A 426 -0.08 6.43 16.32
N THR A 427 -0.34 5.15 16.10
CA THR A 427 0.65 4.19 15.60
C THR A 427 0.33 3.78 14.17
N LYS A 428 1.29 3.14 13.48
CA LYS A 428 1.10 2.65 12.12
C LYS A 428 -0.16 1.77 11.97
N ALA A 429 -0.39 0.87 12.91
CA ALA A 429 -1.53 -0.05 12.87
C ALA A 429 -2.88 0.64 13.12
N GLY A 430 -2.86 1.77 13.83
CA GLY A 430 -4.07 2.55 14.14
C GLY A 430 -4.43 3.59 13.06
N GLY A 431 -3.44 4.05 12.28
CA GLY A 431 -3.55 5.24 11.46
C GLY A 431 -4.39 5.14 10.18
N GLU A 432 -4.95 3.98 9.81
CA GLU A 432 -5.75 3.86 8.59
C GLU A 432 -7.19 4.36 8.79
N GLY A 433 -7.68 5.14 7.82
CA GLY A 433 -9.08 5.60 7.80
C GLY A 433 -9.43 6.78 8.71
N LEU A 434 -8.44 7.44 9.34
CA LEU A 434 -8.66 8.61 10.19
C LEU A 434 -9.07 9.85 9.38
N ASP A 435 -10.06 10.59 9.90
CA ASP A 435 -10.47 11.91 9.40
C ASP A 435 -10.43 12.91 10.58
N LEU A 436 -9.31 13.63 10.69
CA LEU A 436 -9.02 14.52 11.81
C LEU A 436 -9.22 15.98 11.39
N LYS A 437 -9.82 16.78 12.28
CA LYS A 437 -10.18 18.18 12.02
C LYS A 437 -9.49 19.14 12.99
N GLY A 438 -9.12 20.31 12.48
CA GLY A 438 -8.61 21.42 13.27
C GLY A 438 -7.29 21.16 13.99
N VAL A 439 -6.44 20.27 13.47
CA VAL A 439 -5.16 19.91 14.09
C VAL A 439 -4.13 21.02 13.87
N ASN A 440 -3.53 21.53 14.94
CA ASN A 440 -2.49 22.56 14.85
C ASN A 440 -1.15 21.99 14.40
N SER A 441 -0.76 20.84 14.98
CA SER A 441 0.52 20.22 14.61
C SER A 441 0.47 18.70 14.57
N ILE A 442 1.36 18.11 13.76
CA ILE A 442 1.70 16.71 13.78
C ILE A 442 3.17 16.55 14.13
N ILE A 443 3.47 15.73 15.12
CA ILE A 443 4.81 15.45 15.60
C ILE A 443 5.16 14.02 15.22
N VAL A 444 6.14 13.86 14.34
CA VAL A 444 6.66 12.56 13.89
C VAL A 444 7.88 12.23 14.72
N MET A 445 7.71 11.34 15.72
CA MET A 445 8.77 10.99 16.66
C MET A 445 9.90 10.23 15.99
N GLU A 446 9.58 9.35 15.04
CA GLU A 446 10.54 8.68 14.18
C GLU A 446 9.94 8.39 12.80
N PRO A 447 10.74 8.43 11.73
CA PRO A 447 10.21 8.26 10.38
C PRO A 447 9.75 6.81 10.12
N PRO A 448 8.76 6.60 9.26
CA PRO A 448 8.48 5.29 8.67
C PRO A 448 9.62 4.89 7.71
N TRP A 449 9.58 3.64 7.19
CA TRP A 449 10.62 3.14 6.28
C TRP A 449 10.67 3.81 4.89
N ASN A 450 9.68 4.61 4.55
CA ASN A 450 9.58 5.22 3.21
C ASN A 450 8.70 6.47 3.22
N ASP A 451 8.87 7.29 2.19
CA ASP A 451 8.10 8.52 1.98
C ASP A 451 6.60 8.28 1.87
N ALA A 452 6.17 7.20 1.22
CA ALA A 452 4.75 6.88 1.10
C ALA A 452 4.05 6.73 2.46
N GLY A 453 4.72 6.04 3.42
CA GLY A 453 4.23 5.94 4.79
C GLY A 453 4.15 7.30 5.48
N LEU A 454 5.16 8.16 5.29
CA LEU A 454 5.17 9.51 5.84
C LEU A 454 4.04 10.36 5.27
N GLN A 455 3.84 10.34 3.96
CA GLN A 455 2.74 11.06 3.30
C GLN A 455 1.36 10.54 3.75
N GLN A 456 1.22 9.24 4.01
CA GLN A 456 -0.02 8.68 4.55
C GLN A 456 -0.31 9.22 5.96
N ILE A 457 0.69 9.30 6.83
CA ILE A 457 0.55 9.84 8.19
C ILE A 457 0.13 11.31 8.13
N VAL A 458 0.88 12.14 7.41
CA VAL A 458 0.59 13.55 7.23
C VAL A 458 -0.77 13.77 6.59
N GLY A 459 -1.14 12.93 5.61
CA GLY A 459 -2.42 12.95 4.93
C GLY A 459 -3.64 12.61 5.81
N ARG A 460 -3.45 12.14 7.06
CA ARG A 460 -4.55 11.98 8.03
C ARG A 460 -4.98 13.31 8.63
N VAL A 461 -4.04 14.21 8.75
CA VAL A 461 -4.24 15.54 9.35
C VAL A 461 -4.55 16.57 8.28
N ILE A 462 -3.83 16.53 7.16
CA ILE A 462 -3.97 17.49 6.07
C ILE A 462 -4.91 16.92 5.01
N ARG A 463 -6.19 17.28 5.10
CA ARG A 463 -7.25 16.83 4.18
C ARG A 463 -8.10 18.00 3.68
N CYS A 464 -8.76 17.78 2.56
CA CYS A 464 -9.79 18.69 2.07
C CYS A 464 -10.84 18.93 3.16
N ASN A 465 -11.13 20.18 3.41
CA ASN A 465 -12.11 20.66 4.41
C ASN A 465 -11.78 20.33 5.88
N SER A 466 -10.57 19.85 6.21
CA SER A 466 -10.21 19.55 7.59
C SER A 466 -10.10 20.80 8.49
N HIS A 467 -9.90 21.98 7.89
CA HIS A 467 -9.70 23.24 8.61
C HIS A 467 -10.63 24.37 8.16
N VAL A 468 -11.60 24.10 7.29
CA VAL A 468 -12.48 25.17 6.75
C VAL A 468 -13.36 25.85 7.81
N HIS A 469 -13.60 25.19 8.94
CA HIS A 469 -14.32 25.75 10.09
C HIS A 469 -13.48 26.74 10.89
N LEU A 470 -12.17 26.83 10.62
CA LEU A 470 -11.25 27.77 11.27
C LEU A 470 -11.09 29.05 10.44
N PRO A 471 -10.73 30.20 11.09
CA PRO A 471 -10.35 31.41 10.39
C PRO A 471 -9.17 31.16 9.42
N PRO A 472 -9.08 31.87 8.29
CA PRO A 472 -8.02 31.66 7.28
C PRO A 472 -6.59 31.65 7.85
N SER A 473 -6.30 32.52 8.82
CA SER A 473 -4.99 32.62 9.50
C SER A 473 -4.60 31.34 10.26
N ARG A 474 -5.59 30.55 10.71
CA ARG A 474 -5.42 29.29 11.44
C ARG A 474 -5.52 28.04 10.55
N ARG A 475 -5.73 28.20 9.24
CA ARG A 475 -5.78 27.07 8.29
C ARG A 475 -4.37 26.61 7.89
N LYS A 476 -3.58 26.23 8.88
CA LYS A 476 -2.23 25.71 8.72
C LYS A 476 -2.01 24.51 9.63
N VAL A 477 -1.08 23.65 9.25
CA VAL A 477 -0.61 22.53 10.05
C VAL A 477 0.90 22.54 10.06
N ASP A 478 1.49 22.65 11.24
CA ASP A 478 2.91 22.55 11.45
C ASP A 478 3.30 21.06 11.60
N ILE A 479 4.28 20.58 10.81
CA ILE A 479 4.76 19.20 10.81
C ILE A 479 6.16 19.17 11.38
N TYR A 480 6.32 18.58 12.54
CA TYR A 480 7.61 18.48 13.22
C TYR A 480 8.20 17.09 13.02
N PHE A 481 9.37 17.03 12.39
CA PHE A 481 10.17 15.82 12.26
C PHE A 481 11.22 15.80 13.35
N MET A 482 10.99 15.02 14.40
CA MET A 482 11.90 14.90 15.51
C MET A 482 13.09 14.02 15.12
N ARG A 483 14.29 14.56 15.16
CA ARG A 483 15.52 13.87 14.78
C ARG A 483 16.49 13.88 15.95
N LEU A 484 16.79 12.71 16.49
CA LEU A 484 17.85 12.58 17.48
C LEU A 484 19.20 12.68 16.78
N THR A 485 20.09 13.57 17.24
CA THR A 485 21.43 13.75 16.67
C THR A 485 22.52 13.42 17.67
N HIS A 486 23.72 13.13 17.19
CA HIS A 486 24.88 12.94 18.06
C HIS A 486 25.23 14.25 18.77
N PRO A 487 25.91 14.20 19.94
CA PRO A 487 26.34 15.41 20.62
C PRO A 487 27.29 16.24 19.74
N THR A 488 27.03 17.53 19.62
CA THR A 488 27.80 18.43 18.75
C THR A 488 29.29 18.41 19.03
N ARG A 489 29.68 18.25 20.30
CA ARG A 489 31.10 18.19 20.73
C ARG A 489 31.85 16.99 20.14
N LEU A 490 31.18 15.87 19.91
CA LEU A 490 31.76 14.63 19.39
C LEU A 490 31.65 14.48 17.89
N ASN A 491 30.79 15.27 17.28
CA ASN A 491 30.48 15.19 15.85
C ASN A 491 30.30 16.59 15.23
N PRO A 492 31.35 17.47 15.33
CA PRO A 492 31.22 18.87 14.87
C PRO A 492 30.94 18.95 13.38
N GLU A 493 31.46 18.03 12.57
CA GLU A 493 31.25 17.98 11.13
C GLU A 493 30.00 17.17 10.70
N GLY A 494 29.27 16.58 11.65
CA GLY A 494 28.07 15.78 11.33
C GLY A 494 28.36 14.47 10.56
N ALA A 495 29.61 13.99 10.57
CA ALA A 495 30.02 12.81 9.83
C ALA A 495 29.32 11.52 10.30
N VAL A 496 29.10 11.40 11.60
CA VAL A 496 28.38 10.26 12.19
C VAL A 496 26.91 10.64 12.38
N VAL A 497 26.00 9.82 11.88
CA VAL A 497 24.57 10.10 11.92
C VAL A 497 23.79 9.07 12.74
N SER A 498 22.82 9.53 13.51
CA SER A 498 21.91 8.67 14.26
C SER A 498 20.96 7.87 13.36
N GLY A 499 20.25 6.90 13.94
CA GLY A 499 19.23 6.12 13.27
C GLY A 499 18.12 6.97 12.63
N ASP A 500 17.70 8.06 13.29
CA ASP A 500 16.73 8.98 12.73
C ASP A 500 17.26 9.70 11.49
N VAL A 501 18.42 10.34 11.62
CA VAL A 501 19.04 11.09 10.53
C VAL A 501 19.32 10.18 9.34
N LYS A 502 19.86 8.99 9.57
CA LYS A 502 20.11 7.99 8.52
C LYS A 502 18.85 7.59 7.77
N LEU A 503 17.75 7.38 8.50
CA LEU A 503 16.47 7.03 7.87
C LEU A 503 15.88 8.18 7.06
N TYR A 504 15.94 9.42 7.57
CA TYR A 504 15.50 10.58 6.79
C TYR A 504 16.34 10.74 5.51
N GLN A 505 17.65 10.58 5.58
CA GLN A 505 18.52 10.59 4.39
C GLN A 505 18.11 9.51 3.38
N LEU A 506 17.82 8.29 3.84
CA LEU A 506 17.34 7.21 2.97
C LEU A 506 15.97 7.50 2.35
N ILE A 507 15.07 8.14 3.10
CA ILE A 507 13.75 8.58 2.59
C ILE A 507 13.94 9.64 1.52
N ASP A 508 14.82 10.61 1.74
CA ASP A 508 15.08 11.70 0.78
C ASP A 508 15.75 11.20 -0.50
N GLN A 509 16.71 10.28 -0.38
CA GLN A 509 17.29 9.62 -1.57
C GLN A 509 16.22 8.88 -2.38
N LYS A 510 15.31 8.15 -1.73
CA LYS A 510 14.19 7.48 -2.41
C LYS A 510 13.20 8.49 -2.98
N ARG A 511 12.93 9.59 -2.27
CA ARG A 511 12.05 10.67 -2.74
C ARG A 511 12.58 11.29 -4.02
N ASN A 512 13.88 11.55 -4.11
CA ASN A 512 14.51 12.11 -5.30
C ASN A 512 14.38 11.17 -6.50
N LYS A 513 14.67 9.88 -6.35
CA LYS A 513 14.41 8.87 -7.39
C LYS A 513 12.94 8.83 -7.81
N ASN A 514 12.03 8.88 -6.84
CA ASN A 514 10.60 8.85 -7.09
C ASN A 514 10.08 10.12 -7.79
N ASN A 515 10.73 11.26 -7.60
CA ASN A 515 10.32 12.51 -8.26
C ASN A 515 10.50 12.44 -9.79
N VAL A 516 11.52 11.75 -10.29
CA VAL A 516 11.70 11.51 -11.73
C VAL A 516 10.51 10.74 -12.31
N ILE A 517 10.07 9.68 -11.61
CA ILE A 517 8.90 8.91 -12.05
C ILE A 517 7.63 9.75 -11.94
N LYS A 518 7.46 10.55 -10.88
CA LYS A 518 6.29 11.45 -10.74
C LYS A 518 6.20 12.44 -11.90
N GLN A 519 7.32 13.00 -12.34
CA GLN A 519 7.36 13.88 -13.51
C GLN A 519 6.90 13.14 -14.78
N LEU A 520 7.37 11.91 -15.01
CA LEU A 520 6.89 11.09 -16.12
C LEU A 520 5.37 10.88 -16.03
N LEU A 521 4.86 10.46 -14.85
CA LEU A 521 3.42 10.21 -14.66
C LEU A 521 2.58 11.47 -14.89
N GLN A 522 3.11 12.64 -14.55
CA GLN A 522 2.47 13.92 -14.79
C GLN A 522 2.35 14.25 -16.29
N GLN A 523 3.42 13.94 -17.06
CA GLN A 523 3.47 14.16 -18.51
C GLN A 523 2.50 13.25 -19.28
N ILE A 524 2.32 11.99 -18.84
CA ILE A 524 1.49 10.98 -19.53
C ILE A 524 0.06 10.86 -18.95
N SER A 525 -0.28 11.70 -17.98
CA SER A 525 -1.61 11.74 -17.38
C SER A 525 -2.66 12.11 -18.42
N ILE A 526 -3.81 11.40 -18.40
CA ILE A 526 -4.95 11.66 -19.29
C ILE A 526 -5.41 13.09 -19.19
#